data_bd0f5b44cb09cc427b98409342cbba67
#
_entry.id   bd0f5b44cb09cc427b98409342cbba67
#
_cell.length_a   1.000
_cell.length_b   1.000
_cell.length_c   1.000
_cell.angle_alpha   90.00
_cell.angle_beta   90.00
_cell.angle_gamma   90.00
#
_symmetry.space_group_name_H-M   'P 1'
#
loop_
_entity.id
_entity.type
_entity.pdbx_description
1 polymer ?
#
loop_
_entity_poly.entity_id
_entity_poly.type
_entity_poly.pdbx_seq_one_letter_code
_entity_poly.pdbx_strand_id
1 'polypeptide(L)'
;MKRRLRSSSKADEGLVSCLSATFCGENFKRCKLGHPNHIEQPFLDDDDVVDQVALLRDWKTNDLLRKKKLILVLDLDQTLLEARAIKKLTSEENYLLGQDCTSRSGGKGSLFKFEVEPLLLVKLRPFVKEFLKAANDMFEMYIYTRACRVYALKVAHLLDPDGDYFLSRIITRDERPGCDKKCLDEVLGHENVVLIVDDNRNMWPKHQANLINIQKYEYFASSYWRARDDRYKSLAEKKIDESETNGPLARILDVLQRIHELFFHPKLEVDLAHRDARLALKLIRLKVLGGCVLFFSELISGPPEESHIWGMAEELGAMCTVELGPAVTHVVTVDIETEEAQWAEQKKKFLVHPTWIRAAYHSFQREPEGNFPVDTI
;
A
#
# COMPACT_ATOMS: atom_id res chain seq x y z
N MET A 1 -30.04 12.50 -31.13
CA MET A 1 -30.43 11.41 -30.20
C MET A 1 -29.26 11.08 -29.28
N LYS A 2 -28.76 12.03 -28.45
CA LYS A 2 -27.62 11.88 -27.53
C LYS A 2 -27.82 12.79 -26.32
N ARG A 3 -28.87 12.55 -25.50
CA ARG A 3 -29.14 13.33 -24.26
C ARG A 3 -29.95 12.53 -23.25
N ARG A 4 -29.53 11.30 -22.89
CA ARG A 4 -30.24 10.52 -21.83
C ARG A 4 -29.34 9.57 -20.99
N LEU A 5 -28.03 9.82 -20.90
CA LEU A 5 -27.15 8.95 -20.08
C LEU A 5 -26.34 9.69 -19.02
N ARG A 6 -26.64 10.99 -18.76
CA ARG A 6 -25.93 11.77 -17.71
C ARG A 6 -26.69 11.99 -16.40
N SER A 7 -27.92 11.48 -16.27
CA SER A 7 -28.74 11.72 -15.05
C SER A 7 -28.70 10.60 -14.03
N SER A 8 -28.20 9.38 -14.35
CA SER A 8 -28.16 8.28 -13.38
C SER A 8 -26.93 8.33 -12.46
N SER A 9 -25.77 8.81 -12.94
CA SER A 9 -24.55 8.80 -12.13
C SER A 9 -24.58 9.74 -10.92
N LYS A 10 -25.21 10.91 -11.04
CA LYS A 10 -25.29 11.87 -9.92
C LYS A 10 -26.26 11.47 -8.81
N ALA A 11 -27.31 10.70 -9.13
CA ALA A 11 -28.23 10.18 -8.13
C ALA A 11 -27.61 9.05 -7.32
N ASP A 12 -26.81 8.19 -7.98
CA ASP A 12 -26.09 7.07 -7.34
C ASP A 12 -24.96 7.57 -6.42
N GLU A 13 -24.23 8.61 -6.82
CA GLU A 13 -23.20 9.25 -5.99
C GLU A 13 -23.78 9.91 -4.73
N GLY A 14 -24.96 10.48 -4.81
CA GLY A 14 -25.69 11.06 -3.67
C GLY A 14 -26.12 10.00 -2.65
N LEU A 15 -26.55 8.84 -3.10
CA LEU A 15 -26.99 7.73 -2.23
C LEU A 15 -25.80 7.11 -1.49
N VAL A 16 -24.69 6.89 -2.17
CA VAL A 16 -23.44 6.35 -1.59
C VAL A 16 -22.83 7.33 -0.59
N SER A 17 -22.89 8.65 -0.85
CA SER A 17 -22.44 9.68 0.09
C SER A 17 -23.31 9.77 1.34
N CYS A 18 -24.62 9.59 1.23
CA CYS A 18 -25.54 9.53 2.39
C CYS A 18 -25.30 8.27 3.23
N LEU A 19 -25.06 7.12 2.60
CA LEU A 19 -24.83 5.85 3.31
C LEU A 19 -23.49 5.81 4.03
N SER A 20 -22.44 6.40 3.47
CA SER A 20 -21.16 6.53 4.18
C SER A 20 -21.23 7.43 5.41
N ALA A 21 -22.14 8.42 5.43
CA ALA A 21 -22.40 9.25 6.60
C ALA A 21 -23.20 8.51 7.68
N THR A 22 -24.01 7.53 7.30
CA THR A 22 -24.84 6.73 8.23
C THR A 22 -24.02 5.64 8.93
N PHE A 23 -22.88 5.23 8.35
CA PHE A 23 -21.94 4.25 8.91
C PHE A 23 -21.07 4.76 10.05
N CYS A 24 -21.00 6.07 10.30
CA CYS A 24 -20.41 6.63 11.51
C CYS A 24 -21.36 6.43 12.70
N GLY A 25 -21.56 5.18 13.08
CA GLY A 25 -22.36 4.78 14.22
C GLY A 25 -21.81 5.36 15.52
N GLU A 26 -22.75 5.95 16.28
CA GLU A 26 -22.70 6.25 17.71
C GLU A 26 -21.69 7.32 18.17
N ASN A 27 -22.16 8.52 18.25
CA ASN A 27 -22.05 9.54 19.31
C ASN A 27 -22.21 10.96 18.77
N PHE A 28 -23.38 11.24 18.20
CA PHE A 28 -23.85 12.63 18.11
C PHE A 28 -24.40 13.04 19.47
N LYS A 29 -23.59 13.69 20.29
CA LYS A 29 -24.07 14.49 21.42
C LYS A 29 -24.97 15.61 20.87
N ARG A 30 -26.24 15.48 21.21
CA ARG A 30 -27.34 16.40 21.02
C ARG A 30 -26.93 17.88 21.15
N CYS A 31 -26.82 18.60 20.05
CA CYS A 31 -27.06 20.04 20.07
C CYS A 31 -28.57 20.30 20.13
N LYS A 32 -29.01 20.79 21.27
CA LYS A 32 -30.38 21.27 21.44
C LYS A 32 -30.59 22.56 20.64
N LEU A 33 -31.35 22.51 19.57
CA LEU A 33 -32.13 23.64 19.07
C LEU A 33 -33.55 23.14 18.87
N GLY A 34 -34.46 23.74 19.64
CA GLY A 34 -35.86 23.35 19.70
C GLY A 34 -36.65 23.84 18.50
N HIS A 35 -37.52 23.05 17.96
CA HIS A 35 -39.00 23.11 17.91
C HIS A 35 -39.57 22.07 16.95
N PRO A 36 -40.85 21.71 17.06
CA PRO A 36 -41.32 20.36 16.89
C PRO A 36 -42.04 20.15 15.56
N ASN A 37 -41.77 19.07 14.89
CA ASN A 37 -42.75 18.32 14.13
C ASN A 37 -42.26 16.88 14.04
N HIS A 38 -42.92 16.00 14.76
CA HIS A 38 -42.76 14.56 14.70
C HIS A 38 -43.10 14.06 13.29
N ILE A 39 -42.07 13.75 12.52
CA ILE A 39 -42.15 12.70 11.52
C ILE A 39 -41.28 11.58 12.13
N GLU A 40 -41.95 10.56 12.62
CA GLU A 40 -41.31 9.30 13.01
C GLU A 40 -40.69 8.72 11.71
N GLN A 41 -39.40 8.87 11.53
CA GLN A 41 -38.68 8.03 10.60
C GLN A 41 -38.63 6.63 11.22
N PRO A 42 -38.99 5.56 10.50
CA PRO A 42 -38.86 4.22 11.01
C PRO A 42 -37.37 3.97 11.29
N PHE A 43 -37.04 3.61 12.53
CA PHE A 43 -35.76 3.03 12.87
C PHE A 43 -35.66 1.73 12.08
N LEU A 44 -34.72 1.66 11.11
CA LEU A 44 -34.37 0.41 10.49
C LEU A 44 -33.68 -0.46 11.57
N ASP A 45 -34.10 -1.71 11.69
CA ASP A 45 -33.45 -2.66 12.57
C ASP A 45 -32.01 -2.89 12.07
N ASP A 46 -31.08 -3.20 12.98
CA ASP A 46 -29.66 -3.41 12.64
C ASP A 46 -29.50 -4.52 11.57
N ASP A 47 -30.37 -5.52 11.58
CA ASP A 47 -30.40 -6.61 10.59
C ASP A 47 -30.78 -6.08 9.18
N ASP A 48 -31.72 -5.18 9.07
CA ASP A 48 -32.13 -4.56 7.79
C ASP A 48 -30.99 -3.71 7.19
N VAL A 49 -30.21 -3.05 8.04
CA VAL A 49 -29.04 -2.26 7.60
C VAL A 49 -27.92 -3.15 7.09
N VAL A 50 -27.64 -4.27 7.77
CA VAL A 50 -26.62 -5.25 7.36
C VAL A 50 -26.98 -5.86 6.00
N ASP A 51 -28.24 -6.22 5.77
CA ASP A 51 -28.71 -6.77 4.49
C ASP A 51 -28.58 -5.75 3.36
N GLN A 52 -28.89 -4.48 3.59
CA GLN A 52 -28.73 -3.43 2.58
C GLN A 52 -27.28 -3.20 2.20
N VAL A 53 -26.35 -3.25 3.14
CA VAL A 53 -24.91 -3.13 2.87
C VAL A 53 -24.39 -4.31 2.06
N ALA A 54 -24.83 -5.52 2.37
CA ALA A 54 -24.48 -6.71 1.61
C ALA A 54 -24.94 -6.60 0.15
N LEU A 55 -26.19 -6.18 -0.07
CA LEU A 55 -26.73 -5.94 -1.41
C LEU A 55 -25.97 -4.86 -2.19
N LEU A 56 -25.54 -3.78 -1.51
CA LEU A 56 -24.74 -2.74 -2.13
C LEU A 56 -23.35 -3.24 -2.52
N ARG A 57 -22.71 -4.08 -1.70
CA ARG A 57 -21.45 -4.70 -2.01
C ARG A 57 -21.55 -5.65 -3.21
N ASP A 58 -22.62 -6.46 -3.26
CA ASP A 58 -22.92 -7.32 -4.40
C ASP A 58 -23.11 -6.52 -5.69
N TRP A 59 -23.95 -5.51 -5.64
CA TRP A 59 -24.21 -4.64 -6.79
C TRP A 59 -22.93 -3.96 -7.27
N LYS A 60 -22.15 -3.39 -6.34
CA LYS A 60 -20.91 -2.69 -6.65
C LYS A 60 -19.87 -3.61 -7.25
N THR A 61 -19.69 -4.80 -6.66
CA THR A 61 -18.77 -5.81 -7.17
C THR A 61 -19.15 -6.23 -8.59
N ASN A 62 -20.42 -6.51 -8.84
CA ASN A 62 -20.91 -6.88 -10.17
C ASN A 62 -20.75 -5.76 -11.20
N ASP A 63 -20.95 -4.48 -10.81
CA ASP A 63 -20.73 -3.33 -11.68
C ASP A 63 -19.25 -3.19 -12.06
N LEU A 64 -18.34 -3.35 -11.10
CA LEU A 64 -16.89 -3.33 -11.33
C LEU A 64 -16.45 -4.47 -12.27
N LEU A 65 -16.91 -5.68 -12.03
CA LEU A 65 -16.58 -6.84 -12.88
C LEU A 65 -17.05 -6.65 -14.32
N ARG A 66 -18.24 -6.08 -14.52
CA ARG A 66 -18.74 -5.73 -15.88
C ARG A 66 -17.85 -4.69 -16.56
N LYS A 67 -17.29 -3.75 -15.81
CA LYS A 67 -16.34 -2.72 -16.30
C LYS A 67 -14.91 -3.23 -16.44
N LYS A 68 -14.66 -4.49 -16.09
CA LYS A 68 -13.32 -5.10 -15.96
C LYS A 68 -12.42 -4.29 -15.04
N LYS A 69 -12.94 -3.82 -13.92
CA LYS A 69 -12.19 -3.13 -12.87
C LYS A 69 -12.21 -3.93 -11.58
N LEU A 70 -11.13 -3.79 -10.81
CA LEU A 70 -11.02 -4.21 -9.42
C LEU A 70 -10.99 -2.97 -8.51
N ILE A 71 -10.87 -3.16 -7.21
CA ILE A 71 -10.70 -2.06 -6.25
C ILE A 71 -9.23 -2.01 -5.82
N LEU A 72 -8.67 -0.80 -5.78
CA LEU A 72 -7.33 -0.53 -5.27
C LEU A 72 -7.41 0.47 -4.12
N VAL A 73 -7.04 0.02 -2.92
CA VAL A 73 -6.95 0.85 -1.72
C VAL A 73 -5.51 1.30 -1.56
N LEU A 74 -5.28 2.60 -1.51
CA LEU A 74 -3.97 3.22 -1.44
C LEU A 74 -3.79 3.95 -0.11
N ASP A 75 -2.70 3.66 0.59
CA ASP A 75 -2.22 4.55 1.64
C ASP A 75 -1.53 5.78 1.04
N LEU A 76 -1.31 6.82 1.83
CA LEU A 76 -0.69 8.08 1.40
C LEU A 76 0.76 8.20 1.87
N ASP A 77 0.92 8.41 3.18
CA ASP A 77 2.22 8.77 3.76
C ASP A 77 3.19 7.60 3.74
N GLN A 78 4.38 7.82 3.19
CA GLN A 78 5.43 6.81 3.00
C GLN A 78 5.07 5.70 1.98
N THR A 79 3.90 5.82 1.34
CA THR A 79 3.45 4.99 0.21
C THR A 79 3.50 5.75 -1.12
N LEU A 80 2.74 6.83 -1.26
CA LEU A 80 2.67 7.68 -2.47
C LEU A 80 3.47 8.98 -2.35
N LEU A 81 3.79 9.39 -1.13
CA LEU A 81 4.50 10.61 -0.81
C LEU A 81 5.13 10.53 0.59
N GLU A 82 5.97 11.50 0.92
CA GLU A 82 6.35 11.77 2.31
C GLU A 82 6.12 13.25 2.64
N ALA A 83 5.55 13.51 3.83
CA ALA A 83 5.37 14.84 4.39
C ALA A 83 6.25 15.06 5.62
N ARG A 84 6.90 16.22 5.67
CA ARG A 84 7.77 16.60 6.77
C ARG A 84 7.45 18.01 7.26
N ALA A 85 7.32 18.18 8.57
CA ALA A 85 7.20 19.54 9.14
C ALA A 85 8.48 20.33 8.86
N ILE A 86 8.35 21.53 8.29
CA ILE A 86 9.49 22.37 7.88
C ILE A 86 10.48 22.59 9.02
N LYS A 87 9.97 22.77 10.25
CA LYS A 87 10.80 22.93 11.46
C LYS A 87 11.62 21.67 11.85
N LYS A 88 11.38 20.53 11.20
CA LYS A 88 12.09 19.26 11.44
C LYS A 88 13.10 18.94 10.33
N LEU A 89 13.23 19.80 9.34
CA LEU A 89 14.26 19.65 8.31
C LEU A 89 15.65 19.82 8.93
N THR A 90 16.62 19.09 8.41
CA THR A 90 18.01 19.21 8.79
C THR A 90 18.68 20.40 8.11
N SER A 91 19.88 20.80 8.56
CA SER A 91 20.67 21.85 7.89
C SER A 91 20.96 21.51 6.44
N GLU A 92 21.24 20.23 6.17
CA GLU A 92 21.53 19.69 4.86
C GLU A 92 20.30 19.67 3.94
N GLU A 93 19.10 19.61 4.51
CA GLU A 93 17.82 19.62 3.78
C GLU A 93 17.26 21.03 3.52
N ASN A 94 17.83 22.07 4.15
CA ASN A 94 17.31 23.46 4.02
C ASN A 94 17.32 24.00 2.57
N TYR A 95 18.15 23.43 1.68
CA TYR A 95 18.15 23.79 0.26
C TYR A 95 16.79 23.54 -0.40
N LEU A 96 15.97 22.60 0.11
CA LEU A 96 14.64 22.30 -0.38
C LEU A 96 13.68 23.49 -0.25
N LEU A 97 13.90 24.35 0.73
CA LEU A 97 13.07 25.54 0.96
C LEU A 97 13.23 26.63 -0.13
N GLY A 98 14.37 26.61 -0.83
CA GLY A 98 14.67 27.50 -1.95
C GLY A 98 14.21 26.96 -3.32
N GLN A 99 13.71 25.73 -3.37
CA GLN A 99 13.14 25.18 -4.61
C GLN A 99 11.75 25.77 -4.87
N ASP A 100 11.37 25.83 -6.14
CA ASP A 100 10.07 26.37 -6.57
C ASP A 100 8.95 25.37 -6.16
N CYS A 101 8.48 25.54 -4.92
CA CYS A 101 7.46 24.69 -4.30
C CYS A 101 6.03 25.19 -4.61
N THR A 102 5.80 25.81 -5.77
CA THR A 102 4.52 26.44 -6.07
C THR A 102 3.49 25.45 -6.58
N SER A 103 2.38 25.35 -5.83
CA SER A 103 1.16 24.61 -6.20
C SER A 103 0.43 25.19 -7.43
N ARG A 104 0.95 26.23 -8.08
CA ARG A 104 0.20 27.11 -9.00
C ARG A 104 0.23 26.72 -10.47
N SER A 105 0.96 25.74 -10.88
CA SER A 105 0.91 25.29 -12.27
C SER A 105 0.87 23.78 -12.31
N GLY A 106 0.10 23.19 -13.19
CA GLY A 106 0.14 21.76 -13.56
C GLY A 106 1.54 21.28 -13.94
N GLY A 107 2.56 21.78 -13.22
CA GLY A 107 3.98 21.63 -13.43
C GLY A 107 4.50 20.29 -12.91
N LYS A 108 5.58 19.87 -13.53
CA LYS A 108 6.40 18.68 -13.25
C LYS A 108 7.03 18.64 -11.85
N GLY A 109 6.64 19.52 -10.91
CA GLY A 109 7.19 19.55 -9.56
C GLY A 109 6.77 18.34 -8.74
N SER A 110 7.71 17.80 -7.95
CA SER A 110 7.48 16.70 -7.01
C SER A 110 7.54 17.14 -5.54
N LEU A 111 7.81 18.42 -5.27
CA LEU A 111 7.94 19.01 -3.93
C LEU A 111 6.97 20.17 -3.76
N PHE A 112 6.18 20.14 -2.68
CA PHE A 112 5.09 21.10 -2.43
C PHE A 112 5.11 21.59 -0.99
N LYS A 113 4.75 22.86 -0.79
CA LYS A 113 4.62 23.43 0.55
C LYS A 113 3.13 23.54 0.90
N PHE A 114 2.74 22.90 2.00
CA PHE A 114 1.38 22.98 2.52
C PHE A 114 1.32 23.97 3.66
N GLU A 115 0.46 24.97 3.52
CA GLU A 115 0.13 25.94 4.55
C GLU A 115 -0.94 25.34 5.45
N VAL A 116 -0.49 24.46 6.34
CA VAL A 116 -1.26 23.83 7.43
C VAL A 116 -0.43 23.96 8.71
N GLU A 117 -1.07 23.87 9.87
CA GLU A 117 -0.34 23.85 11.14
C GLU A 117 -0.05 22.39 11.58
N PRO A 118 1.24 22.00 11.67
CA PRO A 118 2.46 22.74 11.32
C PRO A 118 2.67 22.86 9.81
N LEU A 119 3.41 23.87 9.35
CA LEU A 119 3.81 23.98 7.93
C LEU A 119 4.54 22.73 7.47
N LEU A 120 4.06 22.12 6.38
CA LEU A 120 4.60 20.89 5.85
C LEU A 120 5.27 21.10 4.49
N LEU A 121 6.36 20.38 4.29
CA LEU A 121 6.95 20.11 2.98
C LEU A 121 6.52 18.71 2.56
N VAL A 122 5.88 18.59 1.41
CA VAL A 122 5.33 17.34 0.87
C VAL A 122 6.10 16.97 -0.38
N LYS A 123 6.73 15.82 -0.35
CA LYS A 123 7.47 15.26 -1.48
C LYS A 123 6.68 14.11 -2.08
N LEU A 124 6.26 14.25 -3.33
CA LEU A 124 5.64 13.15 -4.08
C LEU A 124 6.69 12.10 -4.42
N ARG A 125 6.33 10.85 -4.28
CA ARG A 125 7.15 9.71 -4.71
C ARG A 125 7.31 9.74 -6.22
N PRO A 126 8.50 9.47 -6.76
CA PRO A 126 8.70 9.36 -8.20
C PRO A 126 7.69 8.42 -8.86
N PHE A 127 7.26 8.76 -10.07
CA PHE A 127 6.30 7.97 -10.86
C PHE A 127 4.84 7.94 -10.32
N VAL A 128 4.49 8.64 -9.24
CA VAL A 128 3.14 8.55 -8.64
C VAL A 128 2.03 8.99 -9.59
N LYS A 129 2.23 10.03 -10.40
CA LYS A 129 1.20 10.55 -11.33
C LYS A 129 0.91 9.56 -12.45
N GLU A 130 1.95 9.00 -13.04
CA GLU A 130 1.88 7.97 -14.08
C GLU A 130 1.27 6.68 -13.53
N PHE A 131 1.65 6.30 -12.30
CA PHE A 131 1.07 5.18 -11.58
C PHE A 131 -0.44 5.33 -11.42
N LEU A 132 -0.92 6.46 -10.90
CA LEU A 132 -2.35 6.70 -10.69
C LEU A 132 -3.13 6.70 -12.01
N LYS A 133 -2.57 7.34 -13.04
CA LYS A 133 -3.17 7.35 -14.37
C LYS A 133 -3.33 5.95 -14.94
N ALA A 134 -2.28 5.14 -14.91
CA ALA A 134 -2.31 3.77 -15.42
C ALA A 134 -3.20 2.85 -14.55
N ALA A 135 -3.18 3.00 -13.22
CA ALA A 135 -4.02 2.23 -12.32
C ALA A 135 -5.51 2.52 -12.52
N ASN A 136 -5.88 3.77 -12.89
CA ASN A 136 -7.28 4.15 -13.10
C ASN A 136 -7.97 3.37 -14.24
N ASP A 137 -7.23 2.86 -15.20
CA ASP A 137 -7.80 2.05 -16.28
C ASP A 137 -8.27 0.68 -15.77
N MET A 138 -7.62 0.15 -14.74
CA MET A 138 -7.82 -1.20 -14.21
C MET A 138 -8.58 -1.23 -12.89
N PHE A 139 -8.55 -0.14 -12.13
CA PHE A 139 -9.04 -0.11 -10.77
C PHE A 139 -9.96 1.08 -10.51
N GLU A 140 -10.91 0.88 -9.61
CA GLU A 140 -11.54 1.95 -8.87
C GLU A 140 -10.72 2.20 -7.60
N MET A 141 -10.16 3.41 -7.46
CA MET A 141 -9.19 3.70 -6.40
C MET A 141 -9.84 4.36 -5.19
N TYR A 142 -9.36 3.96 -4.01
CA TYR A 142 -9.65 4.54 -2.71
C TYR A 142 -8.37 5.06 -2.08
N ILE A 143 -8.44 6.19 -1.41
CA ILE A 143 -7.44 6.61 -0.42
C ILE A 143 -7.88 6.08 0.94
N TYR A 144 -6.96 5.44 1.68
CA TYR A 144 -7.20 5.05 3.07
C TYR A 144 -5.99 5.40 3.93
N THR A 145 -6.06 6.50 4.66
CA THR A 145 -4.95 7.03 5.45
C THR A 145 -5.29 7.18 6.93
N ARG A 146 -4.26 7.19 7.78
CA ARG A 146 -4.36 7.54 9.21
C ARG A 146 -4.18 9.04 9.46
N ALA A 147 -4.01 9.83 8.43
CA ALA A 147 -3.98 11.28 8.52
C ALA A 147 -5.37 11.87 8.80
N CYS A 148 -5.41 13.13 9.21
CA CYS A 148 -6.69 13.87 9.36
C CYS A 148 -7.27 14.21 7.97
N ARG A 149 -8.59 14.40 7.93
CA ARG A 149 -9.31 14.65 6.68
C ARG A 149 -8.84 15.90 5.94
N VAL A 150 -8.55 16.99 6.66
CA VAL A 150 -8.06 18.24 6.06
C VAL A 150 -6.77 18.02 5.26
N TYR A 151 -5.82 17.27 5.83
CA TYR A 151 -4.58 16.94 5.15
C TYR A 151 -4.84 15.99 3.96
N ALA A 152 -5.61 14.92 4.18
CA ALA A 152 -5.91 13.93 3.16
C ALA A 152 -6.57 14.55 1.92
N LEU A 153 -7.53 15.47 2.09
CA LEU A 153 -8.17 16.18 0.99
C LEU A 153 -7.20 17.08 0.21
N LYS A 154 -6.28 17.75 0.90
CA LYS A 154 -5.24 18.55 0.21
C LYS A 154 -4.30 17.68 -0.60
N VAL A 155 -3.89 16.53 -0.06
CA VAL A 155 -3.07 15.56 -0.78
C VAL A 155 -3.83 14.95 -1.95
N ALA A 156 -5.08 14.56 -1.75
CA ALA A 156 -5.92 14.03 -2.82
C ALA A 156 -6.04 15.03 -3.98
N HIS A 157 -6.31 16.32 -3.70
CA HIS A 157 -6.36 17.35 -4.73
C HIS A 157 -5.01 17.56 -5.44
N LEU A 158 -3.88 17.38 -4.74
CA LEU A 158 -2.56 17.45 -5.34
C LEU A 158 -2.30 16.29 -6.31
N LEU A 159 -2.75 15.07 -5.94
CA LEU A 159 -2.59 13.85 -6.74
C LEU A 159 -3.61 13.75 -7.89
N ASP A 160 -4.80 14.30 -7.69
CA ASP A 160 -5.98 14.21 -8.55
C ASP A 160 -6.69 15.58 -8.63
N PRO A 161 -6.09 16.56 -9.33
CA PRO A 161 -6.65 17.92 -9.40
C PRO A 161 -8.01 17.98 -10.08
N ASP A 162 -8.25 17.10 -11.04
CA ASP A 162 -9.48 17.04 -11.84
C ASP A 162 -10.58 16.20 -11.15
N GLY A 163 -10.23 15.43 -10.12
CA GLY A 163 -11.15 14.59 -9.35
C GLY A 163 -11.58 13.31 -10.08
N ASP A 164 -10.75 12.80 -10.99
CA ASP A 164 -11.06 11.67 -11.85
C ASP A 164 -10.82 10.32 -11.15
N TYR A 165 -9.89 10.27 -10.17
CA TYR A 165 -9.41 9.02 -9.59
C TYR A 165 -10.11 8.64 -8.30
N PHE A 166 -10.21 9.59 -7.35
CA PHE A 166 -10.65 9.27 -6.00
C PHE A 166 -12.10 9.67 -5.71
N LEU A 167 -12.58 10.79 -6.29
CA LEU A 167 -13.91 11.34 -6.00
C LEU A 167 -14.14 11.45 -4.47
N SER A 168 -15.22 10.81 -3.96
CA SER A 168 -15.54 10.74 -2.54
C SER A 168 -14.89 9.57 -1.79
N ARG A 169 -14.09 8.73 -2.47
CA ARG A 169 -13.51 7.51 -1.92
C ARG A 169 -12.21 7.79 -1.13
N ILE A 170 -12.34 8.60 -0.08
CA ILE A 170 -11.24 9.00 0.80
C ILE A 170 -11.63 8.68 2.24
N ILE A 171 -10.97 7.68 2.82
CA ILE A 171 -11.18 7.21 4.19
C ILE A 171 -10.01 7.71 5.04
N THR A 172 -10.30 8.40 6.13
CA THR A 172 -9.31 8.99 7.03
C THR A 172 -9.51 8.52 8.46
N ARG A 173 -8.62 8.89 9.38
CA ARG A 173 -8.80 8.56 10.79
C ARG A 173 -10.06 9.20 11.40
N ASP A 174 -10.55 10.28 10.79
CA ASP A 174 -11.67 11.05 11.35
C ASP A 174 -13.00 10.28 11.19
N GLU A 175 -13.09 9.39 10.19
CA GLU A 175 -14.23 8.48 10.02
C GLU A 175 -14.20 7.28 11.00
N ARG A 176 -13.04 7.01 11.61
CA ARG A 176 -12.86 5.88 12.55
C ARG A 176 -12.14 6.26 13.84
N PRO A 177 -12.77 7.11 14.67
CA PRO A 177 -12.17 7.51 15.94
C PRO A 177 -11.97 6.29 16.86
N GLY A 178 -10.77 6.16 17.43
CA GLY A 178 -10.42 5.06 18.33
C GLY A 178 -9.98 3.75 17.67
N CYS A 179 -10.02 3.65 16.34
CA CYS A 179 -9.49 2.49 15.61
C CYS A 179 -8.05 2.72 15.18
N ASP A 180 -7.11 1.96 15.73
CA ASP A 180 -5.68 2.05 15.36
C ASP A 180 -5.33 1.25 14.10
N LYS A 181 -6.20 0.35 13.67
CA LYS A 181 -6.00 -0.52 12.51
C LYS A 181 -6.96 -0.16 11.38
N LYS A 182 -6.56 -0.46 10.15
CA LYS A 182 -7.38 -0.34 8.95
C LYS A 182 -8.15 -1.64 8.71
N CYS A 183 -9.35 -1.54 8.13
CA CYS A 183 -10.14 -2.70 7.68
C CYS A 183 -10.88 -2.36 6.38
N LEU A 184 -11.38 -3.38 5.68
CA LEU A 184 -12.11 -3.20 4.42
C LEU A 184 -13.62 -2.97 4.60
N ASP A 185 -14.10 -2.81 5.83
CA ASP A 185 -15.54 -2.64 6.10
C ASP A 185 -16.13 -1.39 5.42
N GLU A 186 -15.31 -0.35 5.21
CA GLU A 186 -15.72 0.92 4.58
C GLU A 186 -15.49 0.95 3.08
N VAL A 187 -14.92 -0.11 2.52
CA VAL A 187 -14.73 -0.24 1.09
C VAL A 187 -15.94 -0.96 0.50
N LEU A 188 -16.64 -0.30 -0.42
CA LEU A 188 -17.79 -0.89 -1.10
C LEU A 188 -17.33 -1.87 -2.17
N GLY A 189 -17.35 -3.14 -1.83
CA GLY A 189 -16.99 -4.27 -2.69
C GLY A 189 -16.61 -5.48 -1.84
N HIS A 190 -16.68 -6.67 -2.44
CA HIS A 190 -16.22 -7.87 -1.78
C HIS A 190 -14.68 -7.93 -1.72
N GLU A 191 -14.14 -8.53 -0.67
CA GLU A 191 -12.69 -8.61 -0.46
C GLU A 191 -11.94 -9.33 -1.59
N ASN A 192 -12.60 -10.24 -2.29
CA ASN A 192 -12.01 -10.98 -3.42
C ASN A 192 -11.69 -10.11 -4.63
N VAL A 193 -12.22 -8.89 -4.71
CA VAL A 193 -11.94 -7.92 -5.78
C VAL A 193 -11.13 -6.72 -5.30
N VAL A 194 -10.63 -6.75 -4.06
CA VAL A 194 -9.87 -5.65 -3.44
C VAL A 194 -8.39 -5.98 -3.36
N LEU A 195 -7.55 -5.02 -3.73
CA LEU A 195 -6.11 -5.02 -3.46
C LEU A 195 -5.75 -3.77 -2.64
N ILE A 196 -4.73 -3.89 -1.81
CA ILE A 196 -4.25 -2.82 -0.93
C ILE A 196 -2.78 -2.57 -1.25
N VAL A 197 -2.37 -1.30 -1.36
CA VAL A 197 -0.96 -0.90 -1.39
C VAL A 197 -0.69 0.00 -0.19
N ASP A 198 0.16 -0.46 0.71
CA ASP A 198 0.51 0.20 1.97
C ASP A 198 1.94 -0.20 2.38
N ASP A 199 2.72 0.71 2.96
CA ASP A 199 4.08 0.42 3.44
C ASP A 199 4.09 -0.31 4.78
N ASN A 200 2.99 -0.27 5.52
CA ASN A 200 2.89 -0.81 6.87
C ASN A 200 1.90 -1.98 6.98
N ARG A 201 2.42 -3.21 6.82
CA ARG A 201 1.61 -4.43 6.94
C ARG A 201 0.86 -4.56 8.28
N ASN A 202 1.41 -4.00 9.36
CA ASN A 202 0.80 -4.07 10.69
C ASN A 202 -0.51 -3.27 10.79
N MET A 203 -0.79 -2.38 9.83
CA MET A 203 -2.05 -1.65 9.78
C MET A 203 -3.23 -2.53 9.35
N TRP A 204 -2.97 -3.65 8.67
CA TRP A 204 -3.96 -4.54 8.06
C TRP A 204 -3.97 -5.97 8.62
N PRO A 205 -4.16 -6.20 9.94
CA PRO A 205 -4.01 -7.52 10.55
C PRO A 205 -4.97 -8.57 9.97
N LYS A 206 -6.15 -8.17 9.51
CA LYS A 206 -7.18 -9.08 8.96
C LYS A 206 -7.11 -9.24 7.44
N HIS A 207 -6.35 -8.39 6.72
CA HIS A 207 -6.39 -8.31 5.25
C HIS A 207 -4.99 -8.48 4.62
N GLN A 208 -4.13 -9.31 5.24
CA GLN A 208 -2.78 -9.59 4.74
C GLN A 208 -2.78 -10.23 3.34
N ALA A 209 -3.83 -11.00 3.03
CA ALA A 209 -3.97 -11.63 1.72
C ALA A 209 -4.25 -10.63 0.58
N ASN A 210 -4.84 -9.48 0.90
CA ASN A 210 -5.12 -8.40 -0.05
C ASN A 210 -3.96 -7.41 -0.19
N LEU A 211 -3.00 -7.42 0.76
CA LEU A 211 -1.98 -6.38 0.91
C LEU A 211 -0.78 -6.62 0.00
N ILE A 212 -0.45 -5.65 -0.81
CA ILE A 212 0.82 -5.47 -1.49
C ILE A 212 1.64 -4.52 -0.63
N ASN A 213 2.58 -5.08 0.15
CA ASN A 213 3.41 -4.29 1.05
C ASN A 213 4.55 -3.64 0.26
N ILE A 214 4.42 -2.35 -0.05
CA ILE A 214 5.42 -1.58 -0.79
C ILE A 214 6.56 -1.18 0.13
N GLN A 215 7.77 -1.03 -0.44
CA GLN A 215 8.89 -0.45 0.29
C GLN A 215 8.56 0.98 0.74
N LYS A 216 8.81 1.25 2.01
CA LYS A 216 8.59 2.55 2.63
C LYS A 216 9.35 3.66 1.90
N TYR A 217 8.67 4.76 1.57
CA TYR A 217 9.29 5.93 0.98
C TYR A 217 9.78 6.89 2.06
N GLU A 218 11.08 6.96 2.26
CA GLU A 218 11.75 7.81 3.26
C GLU A 218 12.69 8.79 2.56
N TYR A 219 12.13 9.89 2.08
CA TYR A 219 12.88 10.93 1.39
C TYR A 219 13.63 11.84 2.36
N PHE A 220 12.96 12.27 3.45
CA PHE A 220 13.53 13.16 4.44
C PHE A 220 14.27 12.41 5.55
N ALA A 221 15.18 13.10 6.22
CA ALA A 221 15.96 12.55 7.32
C ALA A 221 15.07 12.06 8.47
N SER A 222 15.34 10.86 8.95
CA SER A 222 14.66 10.23 10.06
C SER A 222 15.55 10.21 11.30
N SER A 223 15.01 10.68 12.41
CA SER A 223 15.70 10.57 13.71
C SER A 223 15.93 9.11 14.13
N TYR A 224 15.06 8.20 13.69
CA TYR A 224 15.18 6.76 13.95
C TYR A 224 16.42 6.16 13.32
N TRP A 225 16.68 6.43 12.03
CA TRP A 225 17.84 5.91 11.34
C TRP A 225 19.15 6.52 11.85
N ARG A 226 19.15 7.82 12.12
CA ARG A 226 20.32 8.51 12.71
C ARG A 226 20.70 7.99 14.08
N ALA A 227 19.72 7.57 14.88
CA ALA A 227 19.99 6.96 16.18
C ALA A 227 20.65 5.58 16.10
N ARG A 228 20.52 4.92 14.93
CA ARG A 228 21.11 3.58 14.67
C ARG A 228 22.44 3.64 13.92
N ASP A 229 22.58 4.61 13.04
CA ASP A 229 23.81 4.86 12.29
C ASP A 229 23.94 6.37 12.08
N ASP A 230 24.91 6.99 12.71
CA ASP A 230 25.22 8.41 12.59
C ASP A 230 25.71 8.82 11.20
N ARG A 231 26.17 7.85 10.39
CA ARG A 231 26.57 8.03 8.99
C ARG A 231 25.39 7.98 8.03
N TYR A 232 24.18 7.60 8.53
CA TYR A 232 22.99 7.54 7.70
C TYR A 232 22.65 8.92 7.14
N LYS A 233 22.46 8.98 5.82
CA LYS A 233 21.96 10.15 5.11
C LYS A 233 20.69 9.79 4.35
N SER A 234 19.67 10.64 4.47
CA SER A 234 18.42 10.51 3.73
C SER A 234 18.62 10.70 2.22
N LEU A 235 17.59 10.37 1.43
CA LEU A 235 17.60 10.66 -0.01
C LEU A 235 17.76 12.16 -0.27
N ALA A 236 17.05 12.99 0.49
CA ALA A 236 17.14 14.45 0.40
C ALA A 236 18.57 14.96 0.68
N GLU A 237 19.22 14.46 1.73
CA GLU A 237 20.60 14.85 2.08
C GLU A 237 21.63 14.38 1.04
N LYS A 238 21.39 13.25 0.39
CA LYS A 238 22.18 12.77 -0.74
C LYS A 238 21.86 13.48 -2.05
N LYS A 239 20.77 14.29 -2.09
CA LYS A 239 20.23 14.95 -3.29
C LYS A 239 19.90 13.96 -4.41
N ILE A 240 19.40 12.79 -4.06
CA ILE A 240 18.92 11.74 -4.98
C ILE A 240 17.47 11.38 -4.66
N ASP A 241 16.86 10.60 -5.54
CA ASP A 241 15.51 10.07 -5.33
C ASP A 241 15.42 8.64 -5.89
N GLU A 242 14.28 7.98 -5.69
CA GLU A 242 13.98 6.70 -6.31
C GLU A 242 13.91 6.83 -7.85
N SER A 243 14.13 5.74 -8.54
CA SER A 243 14.01 5.69 -10.00
C SER A 243 12.55 5.79 -10.45
N GLU A 244 12.25 6.63 -11.42
CA GLU A 244 10.91 6.69 -12.04
C GLU A 244 10.57 5.42 -12.84
N THR A 245 11.56 4.78 -13.44
CA THR A 245 11.34 3.62 -14.33
C THR A 245 11.44 2.27 -13.64
N ASN A 246 12.29 2.17 -12.60
CA ASN A 246 12.58 0.92 -11.89
C ASN A 246 12.36 1.04 -10.38
N GLY A 247 11.75 2.15 -9.94
CA GLY A 247 11.43 2.40 -8.53
C GLY A 247 10.24 1.54 -8.05
N PRO A 248 9.99 1.56 -6.74
CA PRO A 248 8.96 0.71 -6.14
C PRO A 248 7.57 0.89 -6.74
N LEU A 249 7.13 2.12 -7.04
CA LEU A 249 5.80 2.34 -7.67
C LEU A 249 5.70 1.75 -9.07
N ALA A 250 6.76 1.83 -9.88
CA ALA A 250 6.77 1.23 -11.21
C ALA A 250 6.67 -0.30 -11.13
N ARG A 251 7.38 -0.93 -10.18
CA ARG A 251 7.30 -2.37 -9.94
C ARG A 251 5.93 -2.81 -9.41
N ILE A 252 5.33 -2.03 -8.52
CA ILE A 252 3.96 -2.31 -8.04
C ILE A 252 2.94 -2.19 -9.16
N LEU A 253 3.09 -1.22 -10.07
CA LEU A 253 2.22 -1.12 -11.24
C LEU A 253 2.28 -2.39 -12.11
N ASP A 254 3.48 -2.92 -12.38
CA ASP A 254 3.65 -4.18 -13.10
C ASP A 254 2.93 -5.34 -12.39
N VAL A 255 3.07 -5.44 -11.07
CA VAL A 255 2.37 -6.46 -10.27
C VAL A 255 0.85 -6.31 -10.39
N LEU A 256 0.33 -5.08 -10.29
CA LEU A 256 -1.11 -4.79 -10.41
C LEU A 256 -1.64 -5.15 -11.81
N GLN A 257 -0.90 -4.85 -12.87
CA GLN A 257 -1.23 -5.22 -14.25
C GLN A 257 -1.31 -6.75 -14.39
N ARG A 258 -0.32 -7.47 -13.88
CA ARG A 258 -0.30 -8.94 -13.91
C ARG A 258 -1.43 -9.57 -13.11
N ILE A 259 -1.79 -8.99 -11.94
CA ILE A 259 -2.96 -9.46 -11.18
C ILE A 259 -4.23 -9.24 -11.98
N HIS A 260 -4.41 -8.06 -12.57
CA HIS A 260 -5.57 -7.73 -13.38
C HIS A 260 -5.71 -8.66 -14.59
N GLU A 261 -4.61 -8.91 -15.33
CA GLU A 261 -4.56 -9.83 -16.45
C GLU A 261 -4.91 -11.27 -16.04
N LEU A 262 -4.37 -11.75 -14.92
CA LEU A 262 -4.69 -13.08 -14.38
C LEU A 262 -6.15 -13.16 -13.95
N PHE A 263 -6.66 -12.15 -13.26
CA PHE A 263 -8.04 -12.13 -12.78
C PHE A 263 -9.05 -12.15 -13.92
N PHE A 264 -8.84 -11.37 -14.98
CA PHE A 264 -9.75 -11.28 -16.14
C PHE A 264 -9.37 -12.21 -17.30
N HIS A 265 -8.44 -13.16 -17.08
CA HIS A 265 -7.97 -14.04 -18.13
C HIS A 265 -9.12 -14.86 -18.76
N PRO A 266 -9.33 -14.80 -20.09
CA PRO A 266 -10.51 -15.39 -20.74
C PRO A 266 -10.56 -16.91 -20.69
N LYS A 267 -9.41 -17.59 -20.54
CA LYS A 267 -9.33 -19.06 -20.46
C LYS A 267 -9.55 -19.63 -19.05
N LEU A 268 -9.79 -18.77 -18.03
CA LEU A 268 -10.19 -19.28 -16.73
C LEU A 268 -11.64 -19.77 -16.80
N GLU A 269 -11.85 -21.06 -16.59
CA GLU A 269 -13.18 -21.71 -16.58
C GLU A 269 -14.00 -21.39 -15.32
N VAL A 270 -13.53 -20.45 -14.50
CA VAL A 270 -14.20 -19.99 -13.28
C VAL A 270 -14.98 -18.73 -13.59
N ASP A 271 -16.25 -18.69 -13.20
CA ASP A 271 -17.08 -17.49 -13.30
C ASP A 271 -16.43 -16.29 -12.62
N LEU A 272 -16.56 -15.11 -13.23
CA LEU A 272 -15.97 -13.86 -12.70
C LEU A 272 -16.36 -13.57 -11.24
N ALA A 273 -17.60 -13.87 -10.86
CA ALA A 273 -18.07 -13.69 -9.50
C ALA A 273 -17.34 -14.56 -8.45
N HIS A 274 -16.77 -15.69 -8.88
CA HIS A 274 -16.03 -16.61 -8.01
C HIS A 274 -14.51 -16.44 -8.08
N ARG A 275 -14.01 -15.48 -8.85
CA ARG A 275 -12.58 -15.21 -8.94
C ARG A 275 -12.12 -14.38 -7.74
N ASP A 276 -10.84 -14.54 -7.40
CA ASP A 276 -10.25 -13.91 -6.24
C ASP A 276 -8.89 -13.29 -6.58
N ALA A 277 -8.78 -11.97 -6.47
CA ALA A 277 -7.55 -11.22 -6.72
C ALA A 277 -6.42 -11.59 -5.73
N ARG A 278 -6.77 -12.05 -4.51
CA ARG A 278 -5.82 -12.53 -3.51
C ARG A 278 -5.09 -13.80 -3.98
N LEU A 279 -5.80 -14.69 -4.71
CA LEU A 279 -5.17 -15.87 -5.31
C LEU A 279 -4.21 -15.49 -6.43
N ALA A 280 -4.57 -14.51 -7.27
CA ALA A 280 -3.67 -13.99 -8.30
C ALA A 280 -2.40 -13.39 -7.69
N LEU A 281 -2.55 -12.56 -6.63
CA LEU A 281 -1.43 -12.00 -5.88
C LEU A 281 -0.54 -13.11 -5.27
N LYS A 282 -1.15 -14.11 -4.63
CA LYS A 282 -0.42 -15.27 -4.07
C LYS A 282 0.38 -16.01 -5.13
N LEU A 283 -0.22 -16.27 -6.29
CA LEU A 283 0.47 -16.97 -7.40
C LEU A 283 1.67 -16.18 -7.93
N ILE A 284 1.58 -14.84 -7.99
CA ILE A 284 2.70 -13.98 -8.38
C ILE A 284 3.82 -14.05 -7.36
N ARG A 285 3.50 -13.97 -6.05
CA ARG A 285 4.48 -14.08 -4.97
C ARG A 285 5.23 -15.41 -4.99
N LEU A 286 4.53 -16.52 -5.04
CA LEU A 286 5.11 -17.86 -5.01
C LEU A 286 6.12 -18.13 -6.15
N LYS A 287 6.10 -17.33 -7.21
CA LYS A 287 7.06 -17.46 -8.33
C LYS A 287 8.38 -16.73 -8.07
N VAL A 288 8.43 -15.77 -7.13
CA VAL A 288 9.59 -14.89 -6.93
C VAL A 288 10.83 -15.68 -6.50
N LEU A 289 10.68 -16.52 -5.47
CA LEU A 289 11.74 -17.41 -4.97
C LEU A 289 11.40 -18.89 -5.17
N GLY A 290 10.46 -19.19 -6.06
CA GLY A 290 10.09 -20.56 -6.42
C GLY A 290 11.30 -21.36 -6.87
N GLY A 291 11.51 -22.54 -6.27
CA GLY A 291 12.67 -23.39 -6.52
C GLY A 291 13.95 -23.07 -5.70
N CYS A 292 13.92 -22.00 -4.87
CA CYS A 292 14.97 -21.74 -3.89
C CYS A 292 14.74 -22.59 -2.64
N VAL A 293 15.82 -23.18 -2.12
CA VAL A 293 15.87 -23.81 -0.81
C VAL A 293 16.84 -23.01 0.05
N LEU A 294 16.28 -22.32 1.05
CA LEU A 294 17.01 -21.34 1.87
C LEU A 294 17.33 -21.99 3.23
N PHE A 295 18.60 -22.13 3.51
CA PHE A 295 19.08 -22.42 4.85
C PHE A 295 19.23 -21.11 5.63
N PHE A 296 18.70 -21.07 6.85
CA PHE A 296 18.85 -19.93 7.75
C PHE A 296 19.82 -20.28 8.88
N SER A 297 20.94 -19.57 8.93
CA SER A 297 21.82 -19.57 10.09
C SER A 297 21.11 -18.95 11.30
N GLU A 298 21.56 -19.23 12.52
CA GLU A 298 21.03 -18.60 13.72
C GLU A 298 21.12 -17.08 13.61
N LEU A 299 19.99 -16.46 13.30
CA LEU A 299 19.84 -15.00 13.24
C LEU A 299 19.62 -14.48 14.66
N ILE A 300 20.46 -13.65 15.09
CA ILE A 300 20.65 -12.79 16.28
C ILE A 300 19.58 -12.85 17.42
N SER A 301 18.37 -13.35 17.24
CA SER A 301 17.36 -13.43 18.32
C SER A 301 16.24 -14.44 18.04
N GLY A 302 16.43 -15.67 18.48
CA GLY A 302 15.40 -16.71 18.50
C GLY A 302 15.46 -17.71 17.34
N PRO A 303 14.56 -18.70 17.32
CA PRO A 303 14.47 -19.68 16.25
C PRO A 303 14.25 -19.01 14.89
N PRO A 304 15.02 -19.39 13.85
CA PRO A 304 14.87 -18.79 12.51
C PRO A 304 13.44 -18.87 11.97
N GLU A 305 12.70 -19.94 12.27
CA GLU A 305 11.33 -20.18 11.84
C GLU A 305 10.33 -19.17 12.39
N GLU A 306 10.62 -18.55 13.54
CA GLU A 306 9.81 -17.50 14.14
C GLU A 306 10.14 -16.11 13.56
N SER A 307 11.18 -16.02 12.74
CA SER A 307 11.61 -14.75 12.19
C SER A 307 10.68 -14.26 11.08
N HIS A 308 10.45 -12.94 11.06
CA HIS A 308 9.66 -12.30 10.00
C HIS A 308 10.25 -12.51 8.58
N ILE A 309 11.57 -12.73 8.48
CA ILE A 309 12.26 -12.97 7.20
C ILE A 309 11.94 -14.37 6.66
N TRP A 310 11.83 -15.36 7.54
CA TRP A 310 11.41 -16.70 7.17
C TRP A 310 10.00 -16.68 6.53
N GLY A 311 9.03 -16.05 7.21
CA GLY A 311 7.68 -15.91 6.68
C GLY A 311 7.63 -15.17 5.34
N MET A 312 8.46 -14.12 5.14
CA MET A 312 8.59 -13.46 3.84
C MET A 312 9.10 -14.40 2.75
N ALA A 313 10.09 -15.24 3.07
CA ALA A 313 10.66 -16.18 2.11
C ALA A 313 9.64 -17.23 1.67
N GLU A 314 8.86 -17.78 2.62
CA GLU A 314 7.77 -18.72 2.32
C GLU A 314 6.65 -18.06 1.51
N GLU A 315 6.24 -16.83 1.83
CA GLU A 315 5.28 -16.08 1.03
C GLU A 315 5.74 -15.90 -0.42
N LEU A 316 7.07 -15.83 -0.66
CA LEU A 316 7.68 -15.73 -1.98
C LEU A 316 7.90 -17.08 -2.67
N GLY A 317 7.57 -18.20 -2.01
CA GLY A 317 7.64 -19.55 -2.58
C GLY A 317 8.96 -20.29 -2.37
N ALA A 318 9.84 -19.79 -1.51
CA ALA A 318 11.02 -20.53 -1.11
C ALA A 318 10.67 -21.69 -0.16
N MET A 319 11.47 -22.75 -0.19
CA MET A 319 11.52 -23.76 0.88
C MET A 319 12.56 -23.33 1.91
N CYS A 320 12.13 -23.17 3.16
CA CYS A 320 13.00 -22.76 4.25
C CYS A 320 13.42 -23.97 5.09
N THR A 321 14.67 -24.00 5.57
CA THR A 321 15.23 -25.09 6.37
C THR A 321 16.30 -24.59 7.34
N VAL A 322 16.45 -25.28 8.45
CA VAL A 322 17.57 -25.13 9.42
C VAL A 322 18.59 -26.26 9.30
N GLU A 323 18.42 -27.19 8.34
CA GLU A 323 19.34 -28.28 8.10
C GLU A 323 20.14 -28.07 6.82
N LEU A 324 21.47 -28.09 6.92
CA LEU A 324 22.35 -28.07 5.76
C LEU A 324 22.27 -29.38 4.99
N GLY A 325 22.15 -29.28 3.68
CA GLY A 325 22.06 -30.46 2.83
C GLY A 325 22.26 -30.13 1.35
N PRO A 326 22.40 -31.14 0.49
CA PRO A 326 22.69 -30.93 -0.94
C PRO A 326 21.59 -30.17 -1.69
N ALA A 327 20.35 -30.21 -1.18
CA ALA A 327 19.21 -29.50 -1.74
C ALA A 327 19.27 -27.98 -1.51
N VAL A 328 19.97 -27.52 -0.46
CA VAL A 328 20.13 -26.09 -0.15
C VAL A 328 20.75 -25.36 -1.35
N THR A 329 20.11 -24.27 -1.76
CA THR A 329 20.55 -23.41 -2.84
C THR A 329 21.21 -22.13 -2.32
N HIS A 330 20.72 -21.59 -1.20
CA HIS A 330 21.17 -20.36 -0.58
C HIS A 330 21.37 -20.55 0.92
N VAL A 331 22.41 -19.96 1.44
CA VAL A 331 22.64 -19.76 2.88
C VAL A 331 22.35 -18.31 3.21
N VAL A 332 21.44 -18.08 4.15
CA VAL A 332 21.01 -16.75 4.63
C VAL A 332 21.67 -16.53 5.98
N THR A 333 22.60 -15.59 6.07
CA THR A 333 23.30 -15.23 7.31
C THR A 333 23.65 -13.74 7.33
N VAL A 334 24.00 -13.22 8.49
CA VAL A 334 24.52 -11.85 8.68
C VAL A 334 26.03 -11.82 8.90
N ASP A 335 26.66 -12.98 9.07
CA ASP A 335 28.08 -13.12 9.38
C ASP A 335 28.73 -14.13 8.43
N ILE A 336 29.81 -13.72 7.76
CA ILE A 336 30.58 -14.55 6.82
C ILE A 336 31.49 -15.56 7.54
N GLU A 337 31.80 -15.35 8.83
CA GLU A 337 32.73 -16.23 9.57
C GLU A 337 32.06 -17.51 10.09
N THR A 338 30.77 -17.71 9.85
CA THR A 338 30.04 -18.91 10.27
C THR A 338 30.46 -20.16 9.52
N GLU A 339 30.33 -21.34 10.15
CA GLU A 339 30.61 -22.63 9.50
C GLU A 339 29.71 -22.86 8.28
N GLU A 340 28.48 -22.38 8.33
CA GLU A 340 27.49 -22.47 7.26
C GLU A 340 27.86 -21.58 6.05
N ALA A 341 28.44 -20.40 6.30
CA ALA A 341 28.94 -19.54 5.26
C ALA A 341 30.14 -20.21 4.54
N GLN A 342 31.06 -20.79 5.31
CA GLN A 342 32.19 -21.54 4.75
C GLN A 342 31.72 -22.78 3.96
N TRP A 343 30.69 -23.49 4.47
CA TRP A 343 30.08 -24.60 3.76
C TRP A 343 29.48 -24.14 2.43
N ALA A 344 28.75 -22.99 2.43
CA ALA A 344 28.16 -22.43 1.21
C ALA A 344 29.25 -22.17 0.15
N GLU A 345 30.34 -21.57 0.54
CA GLU A 345 31.49 -21.28 -0.36
C GLU A 345 32.08 -22.57 -0.94
N GLN A 346 32.39 -23.57 -0.07
CA GLN A 346 32.92 -24.87 -0.48
C GLN A 346 31.98 -25.61 -1.44
N LYS A 347 30.68 -25.53 -1.22
CA LYS A 347 29.66 -26.20 -2.04
C LYS A 347 29.18 -25.36 -3.21
N LYS A 348 29.73 -24.16 -3.40
CA LYS A 348 29.34 -23.18 -4.46
C LYS A 348 27.84 -22.87 -4.41
N LYS A 349 27.32 -22.68 -3.21
CA LYS A 349 25.95 -22.21 -2.97
C LYS A 349 25.94 -20.68 -2.85
N PHE A 350 24.81 -20.06 -3.07
CA PHE A 350 24.68 -18.63 -2.85
C PHE A 350 24.76 -18.33 -1.34
N LEU A 351 25.50 -17.29 -1.00
CA LEU A 351 25.58 -16.72 0.33
C LEU A 351 24.97 -15.33 0.28
N VAL A 352 23.91 -15.08 1.04
CA VAL A 352 23.16 -13.83 0.96
C VAL A 352 22.81 -13.28 2.34
N HIS A 353 22.87 -11.96 2.45
CA HIS A 353 22.37 -11.26 3.62
C HIS A 353 20.82 -11.29 3.66
N PRO A 354 20.14 -11.34 4.84
CA PRO A 354 18.66 -11.34 4.95
C PRO A 354 17.95 -10.19 4.22
N THR A 355 18.64 -9.09 3.95
CA THR A 355 18.12 -7.97 3.16
C THR A 355 17.78 -8.36 1.71
N TRP A 356 18.37 -9.43 1.17
CA TRP A 356 18.03 -10.00 -0.13
C TRP A 356 16.56 -10.45 -0.19
N ILE A 357 16.10 -11.16 0.85
CA ILE A 357 14.70 -11.60 0.95
C ILE A 357 13.77 -10.40 1.07
N ARG A 358 14.15 -9.38 1.88
CA ARG A 358 13.35 -8.14 1.99
C ARG A 358 13.25 -7.41 0.66
N ALA A 359 14.35 -7.29 -0.06
CA ALA A 359 14.36 -6.65 -1.37
C ALA A 359 13.46 -7.41 -2.35
N ALA A 360 13.58 -8.74 -2.43
CA ALA A 360 12.71 -9.58 -3.26
C ALA A 360 11.22 -9.46 -2.88
N TYR A 361 10.93 -9.34 -1.57
CA TYR A 361 9.57 -9.22 -1.05
C TYR A 361 8.89 -7.91 -1.49
N HIS A 362 9.62 -6.79 -1.43
CA HIS A 362 9.08 -5.48 -1.81
C HIS A 362 9.12 -5.23 -3.32
N SER A 363 10.06 -5.86 -4.04
CA SER A 363 10.21 -5.69 -5.49
C SER A 363 9.37 -6.68 -6.31
N PHE A 364 8.86 -7.75 -5.70
CA PHE A 364 8.24 -8.89 -6.39
C PHE A 364 9.12 -9.53 -7.47
N GLN A 365 10.43 -9.43 -7.28
CA GLN A 365 11.44 -9.98 -8.19
C GLN A 365 12.57 -10.63 -7.39
N ARG A 366 13.13 -11.70 -7.93
CA ARG A 366 14.38 -12.24 -7.41
C ARG A 366 15.51 -11.29 -7.80
N GLU A 367 16.04 -10.59 -6.82
CA GLU A 367 17.15 -9.68 -7.03
C GLU A 367 18.46 -10.48 -7.18
N PRO A 368 19.46 -9.99 -7.94
CA PRO A 368 20.75 -10.66 -8.06
C PRO A 368 21.43 -10.80 -6.69
N GLU A 369 21.81 -12.01 -6.32
CA GLU A 369 22.40 -12.36 -5.03
C GLU A 369 23.66 -11.56 -4.72
N GLY A 370 24.46 -11.27 -5.74
CA GLY A 370 25.71 -10.51 -5.60
C GLY A 370 25.52 -9.06 -5.13
N ASN A 371 24.29 -8.52 -5.15
CA ASN A 371 23.98 -7.19 -4.62
C ASN A 371 23.77 -7.19 -3.10
N PHE A 372 23.80 -8.37 -2.47
CA PHE A 372 23.51 -8.53 -1.03
C PHE A 372 24.59 -9.38 -0.35
N PRO A 373 25.86 -8.94 -0.40
CA PRO A 373 26.95 -9.65 0.23
C PRO A 373 26.76 -9.73 1.72
N VAL A 374 27.35 -10.75 2.32
CA VAL A 374 27.47 -10.90 3.78
C VAL A 374 28.83 -10.37 4.16
N ASP A 375 28.87 -9.41 5.08
CA ASP A 375 30.09 -8.81 5.59
C ASP A 375 30.50 -9.44 6.94
N THR A 376 31.73 -9.21 7.38
CA THR A 376 32.16 -9.47 8.77
C THR A 376 31.45 -8.48 9.69
N ILE A 377 30.91 -8.95 10.82
CA ILE A 377 30.27 -8.11 11.84
C ILE A 377 31.31 -7.23 12.56
#